data_3c199c4af57850155a7e938e7f8749fa
#
_entry.id   3c199c4af57850155a7e938e7f8749fa
#
_cell.length_a   1.000
_cell.length_b   1.000
_cell.length_c   1.000
_cell.angle_alpha   90.00
_cell.angle_beta   90.00
_cell.angle_gamma   90.00
#
_symmetry.space_group_name_H-M   'P 1'
#
loop_
_entity.id
_entity.type
_entity.pdbx_description
1 polymer ?
#
loop_
_entity_poly.entity_id
_entity_poly.type
_entity_poly.pdbx_seq_one_letter_code
_entity_poly.pdbx_strand_id
1 'polypeptide(L)'
;MLRFSRRSSRLDLSTRIHRAGSFLALAVAALVFTVAAHAQFAPPPKGTEVHDTAALRPPAGARVAIVEFEDLECPDCARANPLLKEATAKYKIPWVRHDFPLPFHNWSFNAAVNARWFDLKSHALGDEFRDAVFSNQPSITSPEVLRDFTEKFAQSKGIALPFAIDPQGKLAAMVKADYALGQRIGIEHTPTIWVVTASSKGAPFVEVLDRTKLYEMIDQAIADTRGH
;
A
#
# COMPACT_ATOMS: atom_id res chain seq x y z
N MET A 1 66.54 -70.48 8.22
CA MET A 1 65.59 -69.70 9.01
C MET A 1 65.43 -68.30 8.34
N LEU A 2 64.43 -68.14 7.53
CA LEU A 2 64.12 -66.86 6.81
C LEU A 2 62.93 -66.18 7.50
N ARG A 3 63.11 -65.00 8.06
CA ARG A 3 62.04 -64.15 8.64
C ARG A 3 61.49 -63.21 7.53
N PHE A 4 60.26 -63.44 7.16
CA PHE A 4 59.49 -62.50 6.31
C PHE A 4 58.93 -61.38 7.20
N SER A 5 59.35 -60.12 6.93
CA SER A 5 58.78 -58.92 7.48
C SER A 5 57.60 -58.44 6.64
N ARG A 6 56.36 -58.44 7.15
CA ARG A 6 55.20 -57.85 6.54
C ARG A 6 55.19 -56.34 6.82
N ARG A 7 55.39 -55.50 5.81
CA ARG A 7 55.10 -54.09 5.86
C ARG A 7 53.57 -53.90 5.63
N SER A 8 52.90 -53.43 6.68
CA SER A 8 51.50 -52.99 6.59
C SER A 8 51.48 -51.55 6.08
N SER A 9 51.03 -51.33 4.83
CA SER A 9 50.76 -50.01 4.32
C SER A 9 49.35 -49.60 4.75
N ARG A 10 49.29 -48.79 5.83
CA ARG A 10 48.05 -48.08 6.20
C ARG A 10 47.91 -46.92 5.22
N LEU A 11 46.95 -47.04 4.27
CA LEU A 11 46.50 -45.93 3.44
C LEU A 11 45.74 -44.93 4.33
N ASP A 12 46.29 -43.73 4.42
CA ASP A 12 45.73 -42.66 5.22
C ASP A 12 44.47 -42.11 4.55
N LEU A 13 43.31 -42.55 5.04
CA LEU A 13 41.98 -42.15 4.51
C LEU A 13 41.57 -40.75 4.98
N SER A 14 42.32 -40.14 5.90
CA SER A 14 41.94 -38.85 6.52
C SER A 14 42.15 -37.64 5.59
N THR A 15 43.14 -37.72 4.70
CA THR A 15 43.49 -36.59 3.80
C THR A 15 42.50 -36.38 2.64
N ARG A 16 41.68 -37.41 2.31
CA ARG A 16 40.70 -37.28 1.21
C ARG A 16 39.37 -36.63 1.67
N ILE A 17 39.01 -36.74 2.95
CA ILE A 17 37.74 -36.21 3.49
C ILE A 17 37.80 -34.69 3.66
N HIS A 18 38.98 -34.14 4.02
CA HIS A 18 39.13 -32.69 4.21
C HIS A 18 39.17 -31.89 2.89
N ARG A 19 39.60 -32.52 1.77
CA ARG A 19 39.57 -31.83 0.45
C ARG A 19 38.20 -31.79 -0.16
N ALA A 20 37.33 -32.78 0.02
CA ALA A 20 35.97 -32.80 -0.48
C ALA A 20 35.07 -31.82 0.28
N GLY A 21 35.24 -31.65 1.60
CA GLY A 21 34.47 -30.70 2.40
C GLY A 21 34.77 -29.23 2.08
N SER A 22 36.02 -28.89 1.73
CA SER A 22 36.40 -27.52 1.37
C SER A 22 35.83 -27.04 0.05
N PHE A 23 35.69 -27.93 -0.94
CA PHE A 23 35.05 -27.57 -2.22
C PHE A 23 33.54 -27.40 -2.11
N LEU A 24 32.89 -28.18 -1.24
CA LEU A 24 31.44 -28.07 -1.01
C LEU A 24 31.09 -26.77 -0.25
N ALA A 25 31.91 -26.37 0.72
CA ALA A 25 31.73 -25.12 1.47
C ALA A 25 31.91 -23.87 0.58
N LEU A 26 32.88 -23.90 -0.34
CA LEU A 26 33.10 -22.82 -1.30
C LEU A 26 31.97 -22.72 -2.36
N ALA A 27 31.40 -23.84 -2.79
CA ALA A 27 30.29 -23.86 -3.73
C ALA A 27 28.99 -23.34 -3.11
N VAL A 28 28.72 -23.65 -1.85
CA VAL A 28 27.54 -23.13 -1.12
C VAL A 28 27.69 -21.63 -0.82
N ALA A 29 28.89 -21.17 -0.46
CA ALA A 29 29.13 -19.74 -0.25
C ALA A 29 28.97 -18.93 -1.56
N ALA A 30 29.38 -19.47 -2.71
CA ALA A 30 29.19 -18.83 -4.01
C ALA A 30 27.70 -18.77 -4.42
N LEU A 31 26.92 -19.81 -4.08
CA LEU A 31 25.46 -19.82 -4.39
C LEU A 31 24.66 -18.80 -3.54
N VAL A 32 25.06 -18.61 -2.28
CA VAL A 32 24.41 -17.62 -1.39
C VAL A 32 24.72 -16.18 -1.83
N PHE A 33 25.93 -15.92 -2.33
CA PHE A 33 26.29 -14.60 -2.86
C PHE A 33 25.55 -14.23 -4.15
N THR A 34 25.24 -15.21 -5.02
CA THR A 34 24.52 -14.92 -6.28
C THR A 34 23.04 -14.59 -6.06
N VAL A 35 22.38 -15.15 -5.03
CA VAL A 35 20.99 -14.83 -4.71
C VAL A 35 20.84 -13.44 -4.09
N ALA A 36 21.80 -13.00 -3.28
CA ALA A 36 21.78 -11.66 -2.69
C ALA A 36 22.02 -10.54 -3.74
N ALA A 37 22.78 -10.80 -4.81
CA ALA A 37 23.05 -9.82 -5.85
C ALA A 37 21.85 -9.50 -6.73
N HIS A 38 20.89 -10.43 -6.89
CA HIS A 38 19.70 -10.21 -7.71
C HIS A 38 18.62 -9.37 -7.01
N ALA A 39 18.62 -9.31 -5.68
CA ALA A 39 17.68 -8.48 -4.93
C ALA A 39 18.01 -6.97 -4.97
N GLN A 40 19.21 -6.59 -5.39
CA GLN A 40 19.68 -5.20 -5.39
C GLN A 40 19.39 -4.43 -6.68
N PHE A 41 18.85 -5.08 -7.71
CA PHE A 41 18.65 -4.49 -9.05
C PHE A 41 17.17 -4.46 -9.46
N ALA A 42 16.23 -4.43 -8.53
CA ALA A 42 14.85 -4.13 -8.89
C ALA A 42 14.83 -2.69 -9.46
N PRO A 43 14.26 -2.49 -10.66
CA PRO A 43 14.11 -1.13 -11.19
C PRO A 43 13.28 -0.31 -10.20
N PRO A 44 13.58 1.01 -10.07
CA PRO A 44 12.78 1.89 -9.24
C PRO A 44 11.32 1.80 -9.69
N PRO A 45 10.35 1.94 -8.75
CA PRO A 45 8.95 1.92 -9.10
C PRO A 45 8.66 3.01 -10.15
N LYS A 46 7.98 2.62 -11.22
CA LYS A 46 7.57 3.56 -12.26
C LYS A 46 6.37 4.36 -11.76
N GLY A 47 6.46 5.68 -11.80
CA GLY A 47 5.35 6.56 -11.47
C GLY A 47 4.19 6.46 -12.48
N THR A 48 3.04 6.96 -12.07
CA THR A 48 1.83 7.03 -12.89
C THR A 48 2.06 7.95 -14.10
N GLU A 49 1.71 7.50 -15.29
CA GLU A 49 1.65 8.37 -16.47
C GLU A 49 0.34 9.18 -16.42
N VAL A 50 0.45 10.41 -15.91
CA VAL A 50 -0.71 11.26 -15.63
C VAL A 50 -1.28 11.88 -16.92
N HIS A 51 -2.54 11.54 -17.25
CA HIS A 51 -3.24 12.05 -18.43
C HIS A 51 -4.23 13.18 -18.11
N ASP A 52 -4.78 13.22 -16.89
CA ASP A 52 -5.71 14.23 -16.40
C ASP A 52 -5.28 14.73 -15.03
N THR A 53 -5.04 16.03 -14.89
CA THR A 53 -4.58 16.65 -13.65
C THR A 53 -5.69 17.34 -12.85
N ALA A 54 -6.95 17.28 -13.31
CA ALA A 54 -8.05 18.05 -12.73
C ALA A 54 -8.28 17.80 -11.24
N ALA A 55 -8.07 16.56 -10.79
CA ALA A 55 -8.19 16.17 -9.38
C ALA A 55 -6.87 16.30 -8.57
N LEU A 56 -5.74 16.53 -9.24
CA LEU A 56 -4.42 16.60 -8.57
C LEU A 56 -4.13 18.03 -8.09
N ARG A 57 -5.03 18.52 -7.22
CA ARG A 57 -4.95 19.85 -6.60
C ARG A 57 -5.57 19.83 -5.21
N PRO A 58 -5.14 20.72 -4.31
CA PRO A 58 -5.76 20.84 -3.00
C PRO A 58 -7.23 21.28 -3.11
N PRO A 59 -8.09 20.88 -2.19
CA PRO A 59 -9.44 21.42 -2.09
C PRO A 59 -9.42 22.92 -1.79
N ALA A 60 -10.54 23.60 -2.08
CA ALA A 60 -10.68 25.04 -1.87
C ALA A 60 -10.29 25.45 -0.44
N GLY A 61 -9.46 26.46 -0.30
CA GLY A 61 -8.95 26.97 0.99
C GLY A 61 -7.72 26.25 1.52
N ALA A 62 -7.32 25.10 0.97
CA ALA A 62 -6.07 24.44 1.34
C ALA A 62 -4.94 24.80 0.36
N ARG A 63 -3.72 24.93 0.87
CA ARG A 63 -2.54 25.17 0.05
C ARG A 63 -1.78 23.92 -0.32
N VAL A 64 -1.84 22.90 0.53
CA VAL A 64 -1.25 21.58 0.35
C VAL A 64 -2.28 20.55 0.78
N ALA A 65 -2.32 19.41 0.12
CA ALA A 65 -3.13 18.26 0.49
C ALA A 65 -2.45 16.95 0.08
N ILE A 66 -2.92 15.84 0.65
CA ILE A 66 -2.67 14.50 0.11
C ILE A 66 -3.89 14.10 -0.71
N VAL A 67 -3.67 13.61 -1.93
CA VAL A 67 -4.68 12.93 -2.77
C VAL A 67 -4.31 11.48 -2.88
N GLU A 68 -5.24 10.59 -2.56
CA GLU A 68 -5.04 9.14 -2.63
C GLU A 68 -6.17 8.50 -3.43
N PHE A 69 -5.79 7.55 -4.28
CA PHE A 69 -6.70 6.55 -4.85
C PHE A 69 -6.47 5.24 -4.13
N GLU A 70 -7.50 4.80 -3.38
CA GLU A 70 -7.41 3.67 -2.47
C GLU A 70 -8.40 2.56 -2.82
N ASP A 71 -8.04 1.37 -2.37
CA ASP A 71 -8.89 0.19 -2.43
C ASP A 71 -8.92 -0.47 -1.03
N LEU A 72 -10.11 -0.59 -0.46
CA LEU A 72 -10.27 -1.10 0.90
C LEU A 72 -9.92 -2.58 1.07
N GLU A 73 -9.80 -3.34 -0.03
CA GLU A 73 -9.32 -4.72 -0.04
C GLU A 73 -7.81 -4.83 -0.35
N CYS A 74 -7.15 -3.73 -0.75
CA CYS A 74 -5.73 -3.73 -1.08
C CYS A 74 -4.85 -3.76 0.19
N PRO A 75 -3.98 -4.78 0.37
CA PRO A 75 -3.11 -4.86 1.54
C PRO A 75 -2.07 -3.73 1.62
N ASP A 76 -1.68 -3.16 0.47
CA ASP A 76 -0.74 -2.04 0.45
C ASP A 76 -1.39 -0.73 0.88
N CYS A 77 -2.69 -0.52 0.56
CA CYS A 77 -3.49 0.57 1.12
C CYS A 77 -3.59 0.46 2.65
N ALA A 78 -3.85 -0.74 3.18
CA ALA A 78 -3.86 -0.96 4.63
C ALA A 78 -2.52 -0.61 5.29
N ARG A 79 -1.38 -0.88 4.62
CA ARG A 79 -0.05 -0.50 5.12
C ARG A 79 0.22 1.00 5.02
N ALA A 80 -0.34 1.68 4.02
CA ALA A 80 -0.17 3.13 3.83
C ALA A 80 -1.04 3.95 4.79
N ASN A 81 -2.24 3.49 5.10
CA ASN A 81 -3.25 4.23 5.86
C ASN A 81 -2.75 4.84 7.19
N PRO A 82 -2.03 4.13 8.09
CA PRO A 82 -1.54 4.73 9.34
C PRO A 82 -0.58 5.90 9.10
N LEU A 83 0.31 5.78 8.11
CA LEU A 83 1.28 6.83 7.77
C LEU A 83 0.59 8.08 7.23
N LEU A 84 -0.38 7.92 6.32
CA LEU A 84 -1.13 9.02 5.74
C LEU A 84 -1.98 9.72 6.79
N LYS A 85 -2.61 8.98 7.67
CA LYS A 85 -3.38 9.50 8.81
C LYS A 85 -2.49 10.33 9.75
N GLU A 86 -1.31 9.82 10.11
CA GLU A 86 -0.36 10.53 10.96
C GLU A 86 0.14 11.81 10.27
N ALA A 87 0.54 11.72 9.00
CA ALA A 87 1.05 12.84 8.24
C ALA A 87 0.01 13.96 8.12
N THR A 88 -1.22 13.63 7.74
CA THR A 88 -2.29 14.65 7.59
C THR A 88 -2.66 15.30 8.91
N ALA A 89 -2.68 14.54 10.01
CA ALA A 89 -2.91 15.08 11.36
C ALA A 89 -1.76 16.00 11.82
N LYS A 90 -0.50 15.59 11.61
CA LYS A 90 0.70 16.35 11.97
C LYS A 90 0.76 17.69 11.25
N TYR A 91 0.55 17.70 9.94
CA TYR A 91 0.64 18.90 9.12
C TYR A 91 -0.66 19.70 9.05
N LYS A 92 -1.77 19.15 9.56
CA LYS A 92 -3.13 19.72 9.50
C LYS A 92 -3.53 20.06 8.06
N ILE A 93 -3.22 19.15 7.14
CA ILE A 93 -3.56 19.25 5.71
C ILE A 93 -4.70 18.28 5.37
N PRO A 94 -5.55 18.61 4.37
CA PRO A 94 -6.57 17.70 3.91
C PRO A 94 -6.01 16.39 3.35
N TRP A 95 -6.75 15.32 3.59
CA TRP A 95 -6.58 14.02 2.92
C TRP A 95 -7.80 13.78 2.05
N VAL A 96 -7.62 13.88 0.74
CA VAL A 96 -8.65 13.62 -0.27
C VAL A 96 -8.54 12.17 -0.69
N ARG A 97 -9.57 11.39 -0.37
CA ARG A 97 -9.63 9.95 -0.64
C ARG A 97 -10.59 9.68 -1.78
N HIS A 98 -10.12 9.02 -2.82
CA HIS A 98 -10.90 8.55 -3.96
C HIS A 98 -10.98 7.03 -3.94
N ASP A 99 -12.18 6.49 -4.08
CA ASP A 99 -12.40 5.05 -4.13
C ASP A 99 -11.96 4.50 -5.50
N PHE A 100 -11.01 3.57 -5.50
CA PHE A 100 -10.53 2.91 -6.71
C PHE A 100 -10.51 1.38 -6.53
N PRO A 101 -11.67 0.73 -6.39
CA PRO A 101 -11.77 -0.71 -6.18
C PRO A 101 -11.27 -1.46 -7.41
N LEU A 102 -10.22 -2.25 -7.24
CA LEU A 102 -9.60 -3.02 -8.31
C LEU A 102 -10.51 -4.18 -8.75
N PRO A 103 -10.62 -4.47 -10.05
CA PRO A 103 -11.61 -5.45 -10.58
C PRO A 103 -11.42 -6.89 -10.06
N PHE A 104 -10.22 -7.23 -9.59
CA PHE A 104 -9.91 -8.57 -9.06
C PHE A 104 -10.14 -8.69 -7.54
N HIS A 105 -10.49 -7.60 -6.86
CA HIS A 105 -10.90 -7.57 -5.47
C HIS A 105 -12.41 -7.78 -5.38
N ASN A 106 -12.84 -8.77 -4.62
CA ASN A 106 -14.22 -9.25 -4.70
C ASN A 106 -15.22 -8.52 -3.79
N TRP A 107 -14.73 -7.85 -2.72
CA TRP A 107 -15.58 -7.09 -1.80
C TRP A 107 -15.21 -5.60 -1.69
N SER A 108 -14.15 -5.17 -2.35
CA SER A 108 -13.63 -3.80 -2.31
C SER A 108 -14.68 -2.76 -2.70
N PHE A 109 -15.41 -2.98 -3.81
CA PHE A 109 -16.46 -2.07 -4.25
C PHE A 109 -17.57 -1.91 -3.19
N ASN A 110 -17.99 -3.01 -2.56
CA ASN A 110 -19.00 -2.98 -1.51
C ASN A 110 -18.48 -2.27 -0.26
N ALA A 111 -17.21 -2.45 0.09
CA ALA A 111 -16.58 -1.75 1.21
C ALA A 111 -16.55 -0.23 0.98
N ALA A 112 -16.20 0.21 -0.24
CA ALA A 112 -16.24 1.62 -0.62
C ALA A 112 -17.66 2.20 -0.52
N VAL A 113 -18.69 1.49 -1.01
CA VAL A 113 -20.09 1.90 -0.87
C VAL A 113 -20.50 2.02 0.61
N ASN A 114 -20.09 1.06 1.44
CA ASN A 114 -20.36 1.08 2.88
C ASN A 114 -19.65 2.27 3.56
N ALA A 115 -18.40 2.56 3.20
CA ALA A 115 -17.67 3.72 3.70
C ALA A 115 -18.38 5.03 3.35
N ARG A 116 -18.84 5.18 2.11
CA ARG A 116 -19.65 6.33 1.67
C ARG A 116 -20.95 6.47 2.46
N TRP A 117 -21.57 5.37 2.85
CA TRP A 117 -22.77 5.43 3.70
C TRP A 117 -22.46 5.99 5.11
N PHE A 118 -21.32 5.64 5.69
CA PHE A 118 -20.88 6.24 6.94
C PHE A 118 -20.47 7.71 6.78
N ASP A 119 -19.88 8.08 5.63
CA ASP A 119 -19.58 9.48 5.29
C ASP A 119 -20.85 10.37 5.32
N LEU A 120 -22.02 9.84 4.94
CA LEU A 120 -23.29 10.55 5.06
C LEU A 120 -23.70 10.89 6.50
N LYS A 121 -23.15 10.18 7.49
CA LYS A 121 -23.36 10.49 8.91
C LYS A 121 -22.35 11.54 9.38
N SER A 122 -21.06 11.31 9.12
CA SER A 122 -19.98 12.28 9.23
C SER A 122 -18.73 11.75 8.52
N HIS A 123 -17.90 12.62 7.97
CA HIS A 123 -16.60 12.22 7.41
C HIS A 123 -15.73 11.47 8.42
N ALA A 124 -15.72 11.89 9.68
CA ALA A 124 -14.98 11.20 10.72
C ALA A 124 -15.42 9.74 10.90
N LEU A 125 -16.72 9.47 10.81
CA LEU A 125 -17.24 8.10 10.93
C LEU A 125 -16.90 7.26 9.71
N GLY A 126 -16.93 7.85 8.50
CA GLY A 126 -16.48 7.18 7.29
C GLY A 126 -14.98 6.83 7.34
N ASP A 127 -14.16 7.74 7.86
CA ASP A 127 -12.73 7.49 8.07
C ASP A 127 -12.51 6.39 9.13
N GLU A 128 -13.25 6.41 10.24
CA GLU A 128 -13.19 5.35 11.24
C GLU A 128 -13.59 3.98 10.67
N PHE A 129 -14.58 3.94 9.77
CA PHE A 129 -14.96 2.70 9.10
C PHE A 129 -13.85 2.19 8.19
N ARG A 130 -13.22 3.07 7.37
CA ARG A 130 -12.07 2.72 6.52
C ARG A 130 -10.90 2.18 7.34
N ASP A 131 -10.56 2.86 8.44
CA ASP A 131 -9.52 2.41 9.38
C ASP A 131 -9.84 1.03 9.96
N ALA A 132 -11.10 0.80 10.33
CA ALA A 132 -11.55 -0.49 10.87
C ALA A 132 -11.47 -1.60 9.81
N VAL A 133 -11.85 -1.33 8.56
CA VAL A 133 -11.71 -2.28 7.44
C VAL A 133 -10.25 -2.62 7.22
N PHE A 134 -9.37 -1.63 7.08
CA PHE A 134 -7.94 -1.85 6.88
C PHE A 134 -7.29 -2.66 8.01
N SER A 135 -7.69 -2.38 9.26
CA SER A 135 -7.17 -3.10 10.42
C SER A 135 -7.64 -4.56 10.50
N ASN A 136 -8.73 -4.90 9.83
CA ASN A 136 -9.37 -6.22 9.87
C ASN A 136 -9.36 -6.94 8.51
N GLN A 137 -8.70 -6.40 7.49
CA GLN A 137 -8.66 -6.98 6.14
C GLN A 137 -8.43 -8.49 6.11
N PRO A 138 -7.46 -9.07 6.86
CA PRO A 138 -7.21 -10.52 6.81
C PRO A 138 -8.41 -11.37 7.25
N SER A 139 -9.34 -10.79 7.99
CA SER A 139 -10.54 -11.46 8.48
C SER A 139 -11.75 -11.26 7.56
N ILE A 140 -11.69 -10.33 6.59
CA ILE A 140 -12.77 -10.04 5.65
C ILE A 140 -12.47 -10.80 4.35
N THR A 141 -13.06 -11.99 4.19
CA THR A 141 -12.73 -12.92 3.11
C THR A 141 -13.78 -12.98 1.99
N SER A 142 -14.94 -12.35 2.19
CA SER A 142 -16.02 -12.32 1.20
C SER A 142 -16.96 -11.13 1.40
N PRO A 143 -17.83 -10.81 0.43
CA PRO A 143 -18.89 -9.80 0.59
C PRO A 143 -19.81 -10.05 1.78
N GLU A 144 -20.10 -11.32 2.10
CA GLU A 144 -20.95 -11.70 3.24
C GLU A 144 -20.24 -11.37 4.57
N VAL A 145 -18.95 -11.73 4.68
CA VAL A 145 -18.14 -11.40 5.88
C VAL A 145 -18.00 -9.89 6.03
N LEU A 146 -17.83 -9.15 4.92
CA LEU A 146 -17.84 -7.67 4.94
C LEU A 146 -19.18 -7.14 5.47
N ARG A 147 -20.32 -7.72 5.08
CA ARG A 147 -21.63 -7.30 5.58
C ARG A 147 -21.73 -7.47 7.09
N ASP A 148 -21.36 -8.65 7.61
CA ASP A 148 -21.35 -8.95 9.04
C ASP A 148 -20.39 -7.99 9.80
N PHE A 149 -19.23 -7.70 9.23
CA PHE A 149 -18.28 -6.73 9.77
C PHE A 149 -18.90 -5.33 9.83
N THR A 150 -19.53 -4.89 8.75
CA THR A 150 -20.18 -3.58 8.65
C THR A 150 -21.31 -3.44 9.67
N GLU A 151 -22.11 -4.49 9.88
CA GLU A 151 -23.17 -4.51 10.87
C GLU A 151 -22.62 -4.38 12.30
N LYS A 152 -21.58 -5.15 12.64
CA LYS A 152 -20.91 -5.08 13.94
C LYS A 152 -20.28 -3.71 14.18
N PHE A 153 -19.66 -3.11 13.15
CA PHE A 153 -19.12 -1.76 13.25
C PHE A 153 -20.24 -0.74 13.53
N ALA A 154 -21.34 -0.78 12.77
CA ALA A 154 -22.47 0.11 12.97
C ALA A 154 -23.06 -0.03 14.39
N GLN A 155 -23.26 -1.27 14.87
CA GLN A 155 -23.73 -1.57 16.24
C GLN A 155 -22.79 -0.99 17.29
N SER A 156 -21.47 -1.09 17.10
CA SER A 156 -20.47 -0.52 18.04
C SER A 156 -20.54 1.01 18.14
N LYS A 157 -21.12 1.66 17.12
CA LYS A 157 -21.36 3.11 17.09
C LYS A 157 -22.79 3.50 17.48
N GLY A 158 -23.61 2.54 17.89
CA GLY A 158 -25.03 2.75 18.22
C GLY A 158 -25.88 3.10 16.99
N ILE A 159 -25.47 2.68 15.80
CA ILE A 159 -26.15 3.00 14.54
C ILE A 159 -26.83 1.74 14.02
N ALA A 160 -28.11 1.84 13.68
CA ALA A 160 -28.84 0.77 12.99
C ALA A 160 -28.44 0.77 11.50
N LEU A 161 -27.92 -0.37 11.02
CA LEU A 161 -27.65 -0.56 9.61
C LEU A 161 -28.97 -0.87 8.87
N PRO A 162 -29.28 -0.19 7.74
CA PRO A 162 -30.49 -0.50 6.97
C PRO A 162 -30.35 -1.85 6.26
N PHE A 163 -31.47 -2.47 5.90
CA PHE A 163 -31.47 -3.71 5.13
C PHE A 163 -30.70 -3.58 3.81
N ALA A 164 -30.85 -2.46 3.11
CA ALA A 164 -30.08 -2.10 1.93
C ALA A 164 -29.40 -0.75 2.19
N ILE A 165 -28.05 -0.72 2.10
CA ILE A 165 -27.23 0.46 2.36
C ILE A 165 -27.42 1.53 1.28
N ASP A 166 -27.55 1.13 0.03
CA ASP A 166 -27.68 2.02 -1.14
C ASP A 166 -28.81 1.57 -2.08
N PRO A 167 -30.08 1.64 -1.65
CA PRO A 167 -31.21 1.12 -2.43
C PRO A 167 -31.44 1.88 -3.76
N GLN A 168 -30.89 3.10 -3.88
CA GLN A 168 -31.02 3.94 -5.07
C GLN A 168 -29.75 3.95 -5.94
N GLY A 169 -28.69 3.24 -5.53
CA GLY A 169 -27.43 3.20 -6.25
C GLY A 169 -26.63 4.52 -6.28
N LYS A 170 -26.96 5.49 -5.41
CA LYS A 170 -26.29 6.79 -5.38
C LYS A 170 -24.86 6.71 -4.88
N LEU A 171 -24.63 5.92 -3.83
CA LEU A 171 -23.27 5.74 -3.29
C LEU A 171 -22.42 4.90 -4.24
N ALA A 172 -23.00 3.87 -4.84
CA ALA A 172 -22.36 3.11 -5.89
C ALA A 172 -21.98 4.00 -7.11
N ALA A 173 -22.82 4.96 -7.45
CA ALA A 173 -22.50 5.94 -8.52
C ALA A 173 -21.31 6.85 -8.14
N MET A 174 -21.19 7.25 -6.85
CA MET A 174 -20.02 8.02 -6.37
C MET A 174 -18.74 7.21 -6.49
N VAL A 175 -18.73 5.95 -6.04
CA VAL A 175 -17.57 5.05 -6.17
C VAL A 175 -17.18 4.85 -7.65
N LYS A 176 -18.17 4.64 -8.53
CA LYS A 176 -17.93 4.54 -9.98
C LYS A 176 -17.38 5.83 -10.58
N ALA A 177 -17.81 6.99 -10.09
CA ALA A 177 -17.29 8.29 -10.55
C ALA A 177 -15.82 8.47 -10.16
N ASP A 178 -15.44 8.11 -8.93
CA ASP A 178 -14.04 8.12 -8.47
C ASP A 178 -13.19 7.13 -9.27
N TYR A 179 -13.69 5.91 -9.50
CA TYR A 179 -13.01 4.93 -10.34
C TYR A 179 -12.78 5.45 -11.77
N ALA A 180 -13.81 6.02 -12.40
CA ALA A 180 -13.69 6.63 -13.72
C ALA A 180 -12.74 7.83 -13.74
N LEU A 181 -12.69 8.63 -12.66
CA LEU A 181 -11.71 9.69 -12.49
C LEU A 181 -10.29 9.12 -12.46
N GLY A 182 -10.04 8.10 -11.66
CA GLY A 182 -8.74 7.43 -11.59
C GLY A 182 -8.31 6.86 -12.94
N GLN A 183 -9.22 6.23 -13.69
CA GLN A 183 -8.92 5.76 -15.03
C GLN A 183 -8.51 6.90 -15.98
N ARG A 184 -9.18 8.07 -15.93
CA ARG A 184 -8.80 9.25 -16.74
C ARG A 184 -7.44 9.81 -16.35
N ILE A 185 -7.08 9.76 -15.08
CA ILE A 185 -5.75 10.17 -14.58
C ILE A 185 -4.67 9.22 -15.07
N GLY A 186 -4.97 7.93 -15.24
CA GLY A 186 -4.01 6.89 -15.60
C GLY A 186 -3.64 5.99 -14.43
N ILE A 187 -4.52 5.86 -13.39
CA ILE A 187 -4.28 4.99 -12.25
C ILE A 187 -4.27 3.52 -12.69
N GLU A 188 -3.23 2.79 -12.36
CA GLU A 188 -3.06 1.36 -12.67
C GLU A 188 -2.96 0.49 -11.41
N HIS A 189 -2.71 1.09 -10.24
CA HIS A 189 -2.50 0.37 -8.97
C HIS A 189 -2.99 1.18 -7.77
N THR A 190 -3.15 0.52 -6.63
CA THR A 190 -3.46 1.14 -5.34
C THR A 190 -2.49 0.72 -4.25
N PRO A 191 -2.18 1.59 -3.28
CA PRO A 191 -2.53 3.00 -3.28
C PRO A 191 -1.73 3.77 -4.32
N THR A 192 -2.34 4.75 -5.00
CA THR A 192 -1.61 5.80 -5.71
C THR A 192 -1.80 7.09 -4.95
N ILE A 193 -0.70 7.71 -4.54
CA ILE A 193 -0.70 8.81 -3.57
C ILE A 193 0.07 9.99 -4.14
N TRP A 194 -0.48 11.20 -4.04
CA TRP A 194 0.21 12.44 -4.40
C TRP A 194 0.20 13.43 -3.25
N VAL A 195 1.30 14.15 -3.10
CA VAL A 195 1.33 15.44 -2.41
C VAL A 195 1.03 16.49 -3.45
N VAL A 196 -0.04 17.27 -3.24
CA VAL A 196 -0.52 18.29 -4.18
C VAL A 196 -0.43 19.67 -3.55
N THR A 197 -0.15 20.69 -4.37
CA THR A 197 0.00 22.07 -3.91
C THR A 197 -0.73 23.07 -4.81
N ALA A 198 -1.24 24.13 -4.22
CA ALA A 198 -1.79 25.30 -4.92
C ALA A 198 -0.69 26.29 -5.33
N SER A 199 0.58 26.01 -5.06
CA SER A 199 1.71 26.88 -5.44
C SER A 199 1.89 26.94 -6.95
N SER A 200 2.27 28.11 -7.46
CA SER A 200 2.78 28.27 -8.82
C SER A 200 4.28 27.97 -8.94
N LYS A 201 4.93 27.69 -7.80
CA LYS A 201 6.35 27.30 -7.71
C LYS A 201 6.46 25.79 -7.57
N GLY A 202 7.47 25.22 -8.19
CA GLY A 202 7.69 23.77 -8.18
C GLY A 202 6.64 22.99 -8.96
N ALA A 203 6.55 21.68 -8.71
CA ALA A 203 5.56 20.81 -9.31
C ALA A 203 4.22 20.92 -8.56
N PRO A 204 3.08 21.11 -9.27
CA PRO A 204 1.77 21.23 -8.62
C PRO A 204 1.33 19.94 -7.92
N PHE A 205 1.89 18.81 -8.30
CA PHE A 205 1.69 17.51 -7.67
C PHE A 205 2.94 16.63 -7.84
N VAL A 206 3.22 15.82 -6.82
CA VAL A 206 4.34 14.86 -6.84
C VAL A 206 3.83 13.53 -6.30
N GLU A 207 4.02 12.45 -7.06
CA GLU A 207 3.63 11.10 -6.64
C GLU A 207 4.57 10.56 -5.57
N VAL A 208 4.01 9.93 -4.56
CA VAL A 208 4.73 9.31 -3.43
C VAL A 208 5.10 7.89 -3.79
N LEU A 209 6.15 7.70 -4.58
CA LEU A 209 6.66 6.37 -4.95
C LEU A 209 7.43 5.72 -3.80
N ASP A 210 8.10 6.51 -2.98
CA ASP A 210 8.78 6.08 -1.76
C ASP A 210 8.13 6.74 -0.54
N ARG A 211 7.34 5.96 0.20
CA ARG A 211 6.60 6.45 1.38
C ARG A 211 7.51 6.94 2.51
N THR A 212 8.79 6.54 2.54
CA THR A 212 9.76 7.07 3.51
C THR A 212 10.06 8.55 3.29
N LYS A 213 9.79 9.07 2.08
CA LYS A 213 9.97 10.46 1.68
C LYS A 213 8.73 11.34 1.89
N LEU A 214 7.61 10.77 2.34
CA LEU A 214 6.33 11.50 2.43
C LEU A 214 6.45 12.81 3.21
N TYR A 215 7.10 12.78 4.37
CA TYR A 215 7.25 13.99 5.21
C TYR A 215 8.11 15.06 4.53
N GLU A 216 9.21 14.67 3.89
CA GLU A 216 10.08 15.57 3.13
C GLU A 216 9.31 16.23 1.97
N MET A 217 8.49 15.46 1.26
CA MET A 217 7.67 15.96 0.15
C MET A 217 6.61 16.95 0.63
N ILE A 218 5.98 16.71 1.78
CA ILE A 218 5.02 17.63 2.39
C ILE A 218 5.72 18.91 2.84
N ASP A 219 6.89 18.80 3.49
CA ASP A 219 7.68 19.96 3.92
C ASP A 219 8.07 20.85 2.73
N GLN A 220 8.51 20.25 1.62
CA GLN A 220 8.82 20.97 0.39
C GLN A 220 7.58 21.66 -0.20
N ALA A 221 6.44 20.94 -0.31
CA ALA A 221 5.20 21.52 -0.81
C ALA A 221 4.71 22.71 0.05
N ILE A 222 4.86 22.62 1.38
CA ILE A 222 4.55 23.73 2.31
C ILE A 222 5.50 24.90 2.08
N ALA A 223 6.81 24.65 1.92
CA ALA A 223 7.80 25.69 1.66
C ALA A 223 7.49 26.46 0.37
N ASP A 224 7.11 25.75 -0.70
CA ASP A 224 6.75 26.34 -1.99
C ASP A 224 5.51 27.25 -1.90
N THR A 225 4.64 27.05 -0.91
CA THR A 225 3.44 27.91 -0.69
C THR A 225 3.68 29.12 0.21
N ARG A 226 4.84 29.25 0.87
CA ARG A 226 5.14 30.34 1.84
C ARG A 226 5.57 31.67 1.18
N GLY A 227 5.50 31.80 -0.12
CA GLY A 227 5.94 32.99 -0.86
C GLY A 227 4.82 33.74 -1.58
N HIS A 228 3.55 33.58 -1.13
CA HIS A 228 2.38 34.30 -1.67
C HIS A 228 1.61 35.01 -0.58
#